data_872e8fab8b9b4b95320d469b13b8c769
#
_entry.id   872e8fab8b9b4b95320d469b13b8c769
#
_cell.length_a   1.000
_cell.length_b   1.000
_cell.length_c   1.000
_cell.angle_alpha   90.00
_cell.angle_beta   90.00
_cell.angle_gamma   90.00
#
_symmetry.space_group_name_H-M   'P 1'
#
loop_
_entity.id
_entity.type
_entity.pdbx_description
1 polymer ?
#
loop_
_entity_poly.entity_id
_entity_poly.type
_entity_poly.pdbx_seq_one_letter_code
_entity_poly.pdbx_strand_id
1 'polypeptide(L)'
;MKTKAFEFPFIGYDYGSEHGWKYDVLIGQYGNPVIGIRIKNIVEQYSADPERYEQFHTILNQIIAIVGEGHIVQKVDIFAKKRYVSEKENTYLQQKYSDHFNGRIYKTIDTLLLFTDLLDKKKSKYKFSERAYKELRDKCEKVYMLLEQSECDPDWLFEKDFEYYIGGTLTMQFAEVPVFDNIKSTNEYLRIGSSFVKTVSFVNVENIELPNEIETYSRLGGNSTVADLAVDNFSFLNELEEYQTIVYNQVIAIPPQVSRQRELEKKMKKHDGVAKNAPSNAIVAQEIQELLHDIAVNGQLIVDAHFSLVFACDTLEKMEKTQSTIESKLFTKGIIISKNAYNQMELFRSAIIGNAVELQEYDLFTTTSEAGLCFFFKESYPISEKSNFYLRFADRQGVPLKVDTSDLPYQTGRINNRNKFVLGPSGSGKSFLMNNIVEQYLTYNYDVVIVDTGDSYSGTCSYKGGRYVQYTEEKPITMNPFAIGKEEFNIERTEFLTNLIFLIWQGADAIMSPAQKSIIDNALLAYYHQHFEGDTQWYKAKTNEELLLYLNKFNIYEEDLDNNEEETFYDILGLPLDVSTEEIKDRGRKLLKEYHPDKRKDEYNANTADMFYKIYEA
;
A
#
# COMPACT_ATOMS: atom_id res chain seq x y z
N MET A 1 29.50 1.25 45.10
CA MET A 1 28.73 2.24 44.33
C MET A 1 27.29 2.18 44.82
N LYS A 2 26.68 3.28 45.25
CA LYS A 2 25.25 3.31 45.54
C LYS A 2 24.54 3.18 44.17
N THR A 3 23.80 2.10 43.98
CA THR A 3 22.92 1.94 42.80
C THR A 3 21.92 3.09 42.79
N LYS A 4 22.02 4.02 41.85
CA LYS A 4 20.99 5.04 41.62
C LYS A 4 19.73 4.31 41.21
N ALA A 5 18.61 4.59 41.89
CA ALA A 5 17.31 4.08 41.48
C ALA A 5 16.97 4.62 40.08
N PHE A 6 16.29 3.84 39.28
CA PHE A 6 15.77 4.30 37.99
C PHE A 6 14.67 5.34 38.26
N GLU A 7 14.91 6.56 37.82
CA GLU A 7 13.89 7.63 37.92
C GLU A 7 13.00 7.59 36.69
N PHE A 8 11.70 7.48 36.90
CA PHE A 8 10.73 7.48 35.80
C PHE A 8 10.69 8.86 35.15
N PRO A 9 10.79 8.95 33.79
CA PRO A 9 11.00 10.24 33.13
C PRO A 9 9.73 11.08 32.93
N PHE A 10 8.57 10.65 33.42
CA PHE A 10 7.29 11.32 33.24
C PHE A 10 6.60 11.53 34.58
N ILE A 11 5.77 12.58 34.68
CA ILE A 11 5.06 12.96 35.91
C ILE A 11 3.54 12.81 35.81
N GLY A 12 2.96 12.68 34.62
CA GLY A 12 1.51 12.49 34.46
C GLY A 12 1.03 12.83 33.06
N TYR A 13 -0.27 13.04 32.93
CA TYR A 13 -0.95 13.35 31.69
C TYR A 13 -1.79 14.64 31.86
N ASP A 14 -1.94 15.34 30.75
CA ASP A 14 -2.97 16.37 30.57
C ASP A 14 -4.02 15.78 29.62
N TYR A 15 -5.21 15.50 30.16
CA TYR A 15 -6.22 14.71 29.45
C TYR A 15 -7.00 15.55 28.46
N GLY A 16 -7.01 15.13 27.20
CA GLY A 16 -7.75 15.79 26.14
C GLY A 16 -9.24 15.89 26.39
N SER A 17 -9.83 14.91 27.10
CA SER A 17 -11.24 14.90 27.50
C SER A 17 -11.64 16.08 28.40
N GLU A 18 -10.73 16.61 29.20
CA GLU A 18 -10.98 17.77 30.08
C GLU A 18 -11.02 19.08 29.28
N HIS A 19 -10.41 19.12 28.11
CA HIS A 19 -10.24 20.31 27.27
C HIS A 19 -10.97 20.23 25.93
N GLY A 20 -11.60 19.09 25.60
CA GLY A 20 -12.25 18.85 24.32
C GLY A 20 -11.28 18.53 23.16
N TRP A 21 -10.07 18.06 23.47
CA TRP A 21 -9.10 17.59 22.47
C TRP A 21 -9.30 16.12 22.14
N LYS A 22 -8.80 15.69 20.97
CA LYS A 22 -8.91 14.31 20.48
C LYS A 22 -7.70 13.43 20.87
N TYR A 23 -6.87 13.85 21.83
CA TYR A 23 -5.65 13.15 22.26
C TYR A 23 -5.28 13.57 23.70
N ASP A 24 -4.44 12.77 24.34
CA ASP A 24 -3.85 13.09 25.63
C ASP A 24 -2.41 13.59 25.45
N VAL A 25 -1.94 14.40 26.38
CA VAL A 25 -0.58 14.92 26.37
C VAL A 25 0.19 14.35 27.55
N LEU A 26 1.28 13.65 27.28
CA LEU A 26 2.18 13.13 28.29
C LEU A 26 3.08 14.26 28.82
N ILE A 27 3.27 14.37 30.13
CA ILE A 27 4.09 15.40 30.74
C ILE A 27 5.41 14.80 31.23
N GLY A 28 6.51 15.26 30.67
CA GLY A 28 7.86 14.86 31.06
C GLY A 28 8.26 15.36 32.45
N GLN A 29 9.32 14.76 33.02
CA GLN A 29 9.81 15.09 34.37
C GLN A 29 10.25 16.57 34.51
N TYR A 30 10.55 17.23 33.41
CA TYR A 30 10.90 18.66 33.38
C TYR A 30 9.67 19.56 33.20
N GLY A 31 8.47 18.98 33.07
CA GLY A 31 7.21 19.72 32.79
C GLY A 31 6.99 19.96 31.30
N ASN A 32 7.82 19.42 30.45
CA ASN A 32 7.68 19.52 28.98
C ASN A 32 6.53 18.64 28.47
N PRO A 33 5.67 19.17 27.57
CA PRO A 33 4.62 18.40 26.95
C PRO A 33 5.18 17.44 25.90
N VAL A 34 4.55 16.28 25.75
CA VAL A 34 4.82 15.31 24.71
C VAL A 34 3.51 14.93 24.04
N ILE A 35 3.38 15.17 22.75
CA ILE A 35 2.23 14.79 21.94
C ILE A 35 2.68 13.69 20.98
N GLY A 36 1.89 12.62 20.88
CA GLY A 36 2.22 11.44 20.09
C GLY A 36 1.20 11.12 19.02
N ILE A 37 1.68 10.66 17.88
CA ILE A 37 0.88 10.16 16.76
C ILE A 37 1.47 8.81 16.33
N ARG A 38 0.64 7.78 16.28
CA ARG A 38 1.00 6.52 15.61
C ARG A 38 0.75 6.68 14.11
N ILE A 39 1.67 6.22 13.29
CA ILE A 39 1.58 6.31 11.83
C ILE A 39 1.93 4.97 11.17
N LYS A 40 1.57 4.84 9.90
CA LYS A 40 2.10 3.84 8.98
C LYS A 40 3.18 4.49 8.12
N ASN A 41 4.38 3.89 8.03
CA ASN A 41 5.34 4.23 6.99
C ASN A 41 4.73 3.86 5.63
N ILE A 42 4.73 4.77 4.65
CA ILE A 42 3.97 4.57 3.40
C ILE A 42 4.66 3.64 2.40
N VAL A 43 5.93 3.34 2.59
CA VAL A 43 6.67 2.44 1.71
C VAL A 43 6.48 1.02 2.19
N GLU A 44 5.81 0.20 1.41
CA GLU A 44 5.72 -1.24 1.71
C GLU A 44 7.03 -1.93 1.33
N GLN A 45 7.54 -2.77 2.24
CA GLN A 45 8.76 -3.51 2.01
C GLN A 45 8.70 -4.32 0.70
N TYR A 46 9.76 -4.24 -0.11
CA TYR A 46 9.87 -4.87 -1.43
C TYR A 46 8.89 -4.35 -2.49
N SER A 47 8.31 -3.17 -2.31
CA SER A 47 7.47 -2.55 -3.33
C SER A 47 8.24 -2.19 -4.61
N ALA A 48 9.55 -2.05 -4.51
CA ALA A 48 10.46 -1.64 -5.60
C ALA A 48 10.12 -0.29 -6.23
N ASP A 49 9.44 0.58 -5.47
CA ASP A 49 8.97 1.88 -5.92
C ASP A 49 9.82 3.02 -5.34
N PRO A 50 10.81 3.54 -6.09
CA PRO A 50 11.66 4.64 -5.62
C PRO A 50 10.88 5.92 -5.31
N GLU A 51 9.80 6.20 -6.05
CA GLU A 51 9.02 7.43 -5.89
C GLU A 51 8.34 7.50 -4.51
N ARG A 52 7.96 6.34 -3.97
CA ARG A 52 7.39 6.25 -2.61
C ARG A 52 8.38 6.68 -1.52
N TYR A 53 9.67 6.37 -1.67
CA TYR A 53 10.71 6.81 -0.73
C TYR A 53 10.88 8.33 -0.75
N GLU A 54 10.92 8.93 -1.96
CA GLU A 54 11.02 10.39 -2.13
C GLU A 54 9.77 11.10 -1.62
N GLN A 55 8.60 10.56 -1.89
CA GLN A 55 7.33 11.08 -1.38
C GLN A 55 7.32 11.10 0.14
N PHE A 56 7.71 10.00 0.79
CA PHE A 56 7.71 9.94 2.26
C PHE A 56 8.78 10.85 2.86
N HIS A 57 9.96 10.95 2.22
CA HIS A 57 10.99 11.89 2.62
C HIS A 57 10.47 13.34 2.58
N THR A 58 9.76 13.71 1.52
CA THR A 58 9.14 15.03 1.38
C THR A 58 8.11 15.29 2.49
N ILE A 59 7.24 14.33 2.80
CA ILE A 59 6.27 14.43 3.90
C ILE A 59 6.99 14.66 5.23
N LEU A 60 8.03 13.89 5.52
CA LEU A 60 8.82 14.03 6.75
C LEU A 60 9.50 15.42 6.82
N ASN A 61 10.02 15.94 5.71
CA ASN A 61 10.62 17.28 5.68
C ASN A 61 9.57 18.38 5.91
N GLN A 62 8.37 18.23 5.37
CA GLN A 62 7.24 19.12 5.66
C GLN A 62 6.84 19.09 7.15
N ILE A 63 6.88 17.92 7.81
CA ILE A 63 6.65 17.80 9.25
C ILE A 63 7.68 18.59 10.02
N ILE A 64 8.97 18.44 9.70
CA ILE A 64 10.05 19.20 10.35
C ILE A 64 9.85 20.71 10.16
N ALA A 65 9.44 21.15 8.97
CA ALA A 65 9.16 22.57 8.68
C ALA A 65 7.95 23.09 9.46
N ILE A 66 6.86 22.32 9.59
CA ILE A 66 5.66 22.71 10.35
C ILE A 66 5.99 22.83 11.84
N VAL A 67 6.70 21.86 12.40
CA VAL A 67 7.10 21.83 13.81
C VAL A 67 8.06 22.99 14.11
N GLY A 68 9.07 23.20 13.27
CA GLY A 68 9.98 24.34 13.31
C GLY A 68 10.85 24.43 14.56
N GLU A 69 11.56 25.55 14.69
CA GLU A 69 12.56 25.78 15.74
C GLU A 69 11.96 25.73 17.16
N GLY A 70 12.79 25.31 18.10
CA GLY A 70 12.44 25.19 19.53
C GLY A 70 11.79 23.86 19.93
N HIS A 71 11.76 22.88 19.04
CA HIS A 71 11.10 21.60 19.28
C HIS A 71 12.00 20.41 18.94
N ILE A 72 11.59 19.24 19.42
CA ILE A 72 12.17 17.93 19.09
C ILE A 72 11.11 17.08 18.40
N VAL A 73 11.48 16.47 17.29
CA VAL A 73 10.74 15.41 16.62
C VAL A 73 11.45 14.10 16.87
N GLN A 74 10.81 13.17 17.56
CA GLN A 74 11.30 11.83 17.80
C GLN A 74 10.44 10.85 17.00
N LYS A 75 11.03 10.16 16.03
CA LYS A 75 10.41 9.04 15.34
C LYS A 75 10.95 7.74 15.93
N VAL A 76 10.05 6.83 16.27
CA VAL A 76 10.42 5.54 16.85
C VAL A 76 9.77 4.43 16.02
N ASP A 77 10.61 3.55 15.46
CA ASP A 77 10.14 2.33 14.81
C ASP A 77 10.44 1.13 15.72
N ILE A 78 9.40 0.41 16.09
CA ILE A 78 9.47 -0.72 17.02
C ILE A 78 9.28 -2.01 16.24
N PHE A 79 10.35 -2.78 16.10
CA PHE A 79 10.35 -4.09 15.49
C PHE A 79 10.11 -5.13 16.61
N ALA A 80 8.92 -5.69 16.66
CA ALA A 80 8.57 -6.67 17.67
C ALA A 80 8.18 -8.01 17.06
N LYS A 81 8.43 -9.09 17.79
CA LYS A 81 7.95 -10.43 17.47
C LYS A 81 6.73 -10.72 18.32
N LYS A 82 5.58 -10.83 17.66
CA LYS A 82 4.28 -11.14 18.28
C LYS A 82 3.88 -12.57 17.99
N ARG A 83 3.03 -13.15 18.84
CA ARG A 83 2.40 -14.45 18.59
C ARG A 83 1.00 -14.23 18.06
N TYR A 84 0.66 -14.91 16.96
CA TYR A 84 -0.69 -14.87 16.44
C TYR A 84 -1.62 -15.60 17.38
N VAL A 85 -2.76 -14.99 17.69
CA VAL A 85 -3.84 -15.60 18.47
C VAL A 85 -4.99 -15.90 17.51
N SER A 86 -5.44 -17.16 17.51
CA SER A 86 -6.55 -17.59 16.66
C SER A 86 -7.82 -16.80 17.00
N GLU A 87 -8.39 -16.17 16.01
CA GLU A 87 -9.70 -15.53 16.10
C GLU A 87 -10.82 -16.54 15.85
N LYS A 88 -11.99 -16.31 16.44
CA LYS A 88 -13.17 -17.14 16.17
C LYS A 88 -13.75 -16.75 14.81
N GLU A 89 -13.82 -17.71 13.91
CA GLU A 89 -14.26 -17.49 12.54
C GLU A 89 -15.62 -18.13 12.26
N ASN A 90 -16.31 -17.64 11.22
CA ASN A 90 -17.67 -18.06 10.90
C ASN A 90 -17.75 -19.38 10.13
N THR A 91 -16.70 -19.76 9.40
CA THR A 91 -16.68 -20.98 8.58
C THR A 91 -15.57 -21.93 9.01
N TYR A 92 -15.75 -23.20 8.68
CA TYR A 92 -14.77 -24.24 9.00
C TYR A 92 -13.38 -23.96 8.42
N LEU A 93 -13.29 -23.56 7.15
CA LEU A 93 -12.01 -23.33 6.49
C LEU A 93 -11.33 -22.05 7.00
N GLN A 94 -12.09 -20.98 7.26
CA GLN A 94 -11.54 -19.79 7.90
C GLN A 94 -11.02 -20.09 9.31
N GLN A 95 -11.76 -20.88 10.09
CA GLN A 95 -11.29 -21.31 11.42
C GLN A 95 -10.00 -22.13 11.32
N LYS A 96 -9.91 -23.07 10.35
CA LYS A 96 -8.69 -23.87 10.13
C LYS A 96 -7.50 -23.02 9.70
N TYR A 97 -7.72 -21.95 8.90
CA TYR A 97 -6.68 -20.98 8.60
C TYR A 97 -6.21 -20.25 9.87
N SER A 98 -7.14 -19.72 10.66
CA SER A 98 -6.82 -19.01 11.90
C SER A 98 -6.07 -19.92 12.89
N ASP A 99 -6.54 -21.17 13.07
CA ASP A 99 -5.90 -22.19 13.91
C ASP A 99 -4.49 -22.55 13.43
N HIS A 100 -4.27 -22.58 12.11
CA HIS A 100 -2.96 -22.88 11.53
C HIS A 100 -1.88 -21.88 11.92
N PHE A 101 -2.26 -20.59 12.06
CA PHE A 101 -1.33 -19.54 12.49
C PHE A 101 -1.23 -19.41 14.02
N ASN A 102 -2.13 -20.03 14.78
CA ASN A 102 -2.18 -19.90 16.24
C ASN A 102 -0.85 -20.27 16.90
N GLY A 103 -0.33 -19.35 17.72
CA GLY A 103 0.96 -19.49 18.39
C GLY A 103 2.20 -19.27 17.53
N ARG A 104 2.06 -19.09 16.20
CA ARG A 104 3.19 -18.75 15.33
C ARG A 104 3.68 -17.34 15.59
N ILE A 105 4.99 -17.16 15.49
CA ILE A 105 5.64 -15.88 15.63
C ILE A 105 5.61 -15.17 14.28
N TYR A 106 5.20 -13.90 14.30
CA TYR A 106 5.30 -12.99 13.16
C TYR A 106 5.93 -11.66 13.60
N LYS A 107 6.52 -10.93 12.66
CA LYS A 107 7.16 -9.64 12.91
C LYS A 107 6.16 -8.51 12.70
N THR A 108 6.23 -7.46 13.54
CA THR A 108 5.47 -6.21 13.37
C THR A 108 6.42 -5.02 13.40
N ILE A 109 6.02 -3.94 12.76
CA ILE A 109 6.64 -2.63 12.86
C ILE A 109 5.56 -1.67 13.32
N ASP A 110 5.73 -1.09 14.52
CA ASP A 110 4.88 -0.01 15.01
C ASP A 110 5.71 1.28 14.92
N THR A 111 5.18 2.32 14.25
CA THR A 111 5.86 3.60 14.06
C THR A 111 5.14 4.71 14.80
N LEU A 112 5.92 5.47 15.58
CA LEU A 112 5.44 6.59 16.38
C LEU A 112 6.18 7.87 16.01
N LEU A 113 5.45 8.98 15.95
CA LEU A 113 5.98 10.34 15.90
C LEU A 113 5.62 11.05 17.21
N LEU A 114 6.64 11.60 17.87
CA LEU A 114 6.49 12.29 19.14
C LEU A 114 7.08 13.69 19.03
N PHE A 115 6.38 14.66 19.58
CA PHE A 115 6.71 16.08 19.49
C PHE A 115 6.80 16.64 20.90
N THR A 116 7.90 17.34 21.20
CA THR A 116 8.12 17.97 22.50
C THR A 116 8.96 19.22 22.35
N ASP A 117 8.97 20.06 23.39
CA ASP A 117 9.79 21.28 23.43
C ASP A 117 11.29 20.94 23.59
N LEU A 118 12.13 21.69 22.90
CA LEU A 118 13.58 21.67 23.10
C LEU A 118 13.90 22.40 24.41
N LEU A 119 14.50 21.67 25.35
CA LEU A 119 14.85 22.22 26.65
C LEU A 119 16.18 22.98 26.59
N ASP A 120 16.22 24.21 27.16
CA ASP A 120 17.46 24.93 27.40
C ASP A 120 18.15 24.36 28.65
N LYS A 121 19.09 23.45 28.45
CA LYS A 121 19.85 22.76 29.52
C LYS A 121 20.69 23.71 30.41
N LYS A 122 20.91 24.94 29.97
CA LYS A 122 21.60 25.98 30.77
C LYS A 122 20.67 26.62 31.81
N LYS A 123 19.35 26.42 31.64
CA LYS A 123 18.35 26.89 32.60
C LYS A 123 17.95 25.73 33.51
N SER A 124 18.13 25.88 34.81
CA SER A 124 17.90 24.82 35.82
C SER A 124 16.45 24.37 35.98
N LYS A 125 15.48 25.02 35.34
CA LYS A 125 14.06 24.66 35.36
C LYS A 125 13.36 25.02 34.05
N TYR A 126 12.59 24.09 33.51
CA TYR A 126 11.60 24.35 32.48
C TYR A 126 10.58 25.36 33.00
N LYS A 127 10.31 26.38 32.19
CA LYS A 127 9.22 27.32 32.49
C LYS A 127 8.06 26.99 31.56
N PHE A 128 7.02 26.42 32.11
CA PHE A 128 5.77 26.24 31.40
C PHE A 128 5.28 27.57 30.83
N SER A 129 4.93 27.56 29.57
CA SER A 129 4.32 28.69 28.88
C SER A 129 3.07 28.19 28.17
N GLU A 130 1.92 28.66 28.62
CA GLU A 130 0.63 28.31 28.02
C GLU A 130 0.59 28.63 26.52
N ARG A 131 1.22 29.74 26.12
CA ARG A 131 1.34 30.14 24.70
C ARG A 131 2.17 29.13 23.91
N ALA A 132 3.33 28.71 24.40
CA ALA A 132 4.19 27.73 23.73
C ALA A 132 3.49 26.36 23.65
N TYR A 133 2.81 25.98 24.73
CA TYR A 133 2.02 24.76 24.77
C TYR A 133 0.91 24.75 23.73
N LYS A 134 0.14 25.84 23.62
CA LYS A 134 -0.87 25.98 22.56
C LYS A 134 -0.24 25.94 21.16
N GLU A 135 0.89 26.62 20.97
CA GLU A 135 1.60 26.64 19.69
C GLU A 135 2.04 25.23 19.28
N LEU A 136 2.61 24.43 20.17
CA LEU A 136 2.97 23.04 19.89
C LEU A 136 1.75 22.21 19.47
N ARG A 137 0.63 22.35 20.20
CA ARG A 137 -0.61 21.66 19.85
C ARG A 137 -1.13 22.02 18.47
N ASP A 138 -1.21 23.31 18.16
CA ASP A 138 -1.67 23.81 16.85
C ASP A 138 -0.76 23.30 15.71
N LYS A 139 0.54 23.15 15.96
CA LYS A 139 1.50 22.53 15.04
C LYS A 139 1.25 21.03 14.85
N CYS A 140 1.04 20.29 15.94
CA CYS A 140 0.76 18.86 15.89
C CYS A 140 -0.56 18.55 15.16
N GLU A 141 -1.60 19.39 15.32
CA GLU A 141 -2.85 19.27 14.57
C GLU A 141 -2.64 19.46 13.06
N LYS A 142 -1.79 20.41 12.65
CA LYS A 142 -1.41 20.58 11.23
C LYS A 142 -0.62 19.37 10.70
N VAL A 143 0.28 18.83 11.51
CA VAL A 143 1.01 17.62 11.15
C VAL A 143 0.04 16.45 10.98
N TYR A 144 -0.93 16.30 11.88
CA TYR A 144 -1.93 15.24 11.77
C TYR A 144 -2.74 15.34 10.46
N MET A 145 -3.20 16.55 10.10
CA MET A 145 -3.91 16.79 8.85
C MET A 145 -3.04 16.45 7.62
N LEU A 146 -1.76 16.79 7.64
CA LEU A 146 -0.81 16.42 6.58
C LEU A 146 -0.69 14.90 6.45
N LEU A 147 -0.53 14.20 7.56
CA LEU A 147 -0.41 12.74 7.61
C LEU A 147 -1.69 12.03 7.13
N GLU A 148 -2.85 12.55 7.48
CA GLU A 148 -4.15 12.03 7.04
C GLU A 148 -4.32 12.15 5.52
N GLN A 149 -3.82 13.23 4.91
CA GLN A 149 -3.84 13.42 3.46
C GLN A 149 -2.78 12.59 2.72
N SER A 150 -1.82 12.02 3.43
CA SER A 150 -0.61 11.40 2.88
C SER A 150 -0.56 9.88 3.02
N GLU A 151 -1.68 9.18 3.16
CA GLU A 151 -1.77 7.72 3.32
C GLU A 151 -1.02 7.15 4.55
N CYS A 152 -0.63 8.00 5.50
CA CYS A 152 0.10 7.58 6.69
C CYS A 152 -0.78 6.95 7.79
N ASP A 153 -2.10 6.90 7.62
CA ASP A 153 -3.13 6.35 8.55
C ASP A 153 -2.86 6.78 10.01
N PRO A 154 -2.86 8.10 10.31
CA PRO A 154 -2.46 8.60 11.62
C PRO A 154 -3.53 8.33 12.68
N ASP A 155 -3.08 7.88 13.86
CA ASP A 155 -3.88 7.75 15.07
C ASP A 155 -3.23 8.54 16.21
N TRP A 156 -4.00 9.37 16.91
CA TRP A 156 -3.54 10.04 18.11
C TRP A 156 -3.25 9.06 19.24
N LEU A 157 -2.21 9.33 20.04
CA LEU A 157 -1.94 8.56 21.24
C LEU A 157 -2.73 9.09 22.43
N PHE A 158 -3.31 8.16 23.18
CA PHE A 158 -3.96 8.38 24.46
C PHE A 158 -3.12 7.78 25.60
N GLU A 159 -3.50 8.02 26.84
CA GLU A 159 -2.84 7.49 28.03
C GLU A 159 -2.51 5.98 27.88
N LYS A 160 -3.49 5.16 27.48
CA LYS A 160 -3.30 3.71 27.30
C LYS A 160 -2.23 3.35 26.27
N ASP A 161 -2.16 4.13 25.19
CA ASP A 161 -1.15 3.92 24.15
C ASP A 161 0.25 4.30 24.69
N PHE A 162 0.35 5.44 25.36
CA PHE A 162 1.60 5.84 26.03
C PHE A 162 2.05 4.79 27.05
N GLU A 163 1.15 4.31 27.92
CA GLU A 163 1.46 3.26 28.90
C GLU A 163 1.94 1.97 28.22
N TYR A 164 1.30 1.55 27.12
CA TYR A 164 1.69 0.38 26.35
C TYR A 164 3.11 0.53 25.78
N TYR A 165 3.39 1.64 25.09
CA TYR A 165 4.68 1.84 24.45
C TYR A 165 5.81 2.16 25.43
N ILE A 166 5.56 2.92 26.48
CA ILE A 166 6.53 3.17 27.56
C ILE A 166 6.84 1.87 28.29
N GLY A 167 5.80 1.14 28.70
CA GLY A 167 5.95 -0.15 29.36
C GLY A 167 6.69 -1.17 28.50
N GLY A 168 6.33 -1.22 27.19
CA GLY A 168 7.00 -2.07 26.20
C GLY A 168 8.48 -1.74 26.03
N THR A 169 8.85 -0.45 26.00
CA THR A 169 10.25 -0.03 25.91
C THR A 169 11.01 -0.34 27.22
N LEU A 170 10.43 -0.06 28.38
CA LEU A 170 11.07 -0.32 29.67
C LEU A 170 11.32 -1.80 29.95
N THR A 171 10.44 -2.67 29.43
CA THR A 171 10.56 -4.14 29.58
C THR A 171 11.24 -4.79 28.37
N MET A 172 11.40 -4.06 27.27
CA MET A 172 11.77 -4.57 25.94
C MET A 172 10.85 -5.71 25.47
N GLN A 173 9.57 -5.68 25.93
CA GLN A 173 8.53 -6.64 25.58
C GLN A 173 7.22 -5.88 25.36
N PHE A 174 6.70 -5.94 24.16
CA PHE A 174 5.45 -5.26 23.78
C PHE A 174 4.28 -6.24 23.96
N ALA A 175 3.96 -6.53 25.24
CA ALA A 175 2.82 -7.34 25.65
C ALA A 175 1.69 -6.45 26.18
N GLU A 176 0.44 -6.95 26.14
CA GLU A 176 -0.73 -6.20 26.65
C GLU A 176 -0.58 -5.77 28.12
N VAL A 177 0.06 -6.61 28.92
CA VAL A 177 0.38 -6.31 30.31
C VAL A 177 1.89 -6.42 30.52
N PRO A 178 2.62 -5.30 30.61
CA PRO A 178 4.05 -5.32 30.82
C PRO A 178 4.39 -5.82 32.24
N VAL A 179 5.35 -6.73 32.31
CA VAL A 179 5.89 -7.21 33.59
C VAL A 179 7.22 -6.49 33.84
N PHE A 180 7.18 -5.50 34.75
CA PHE A 180 8.37 -4.74 35.08
C PHE A 180 9.34 -5.55 35.93
N ASP A 181 10.62 -5.45 35.61
CA ASP A 181 11.71 -6.10 36.32
C ASP A 181 12.86 -5.09 36.55
N ASN A 182 13.83 -5.47 37.35
CA ASN A 182 14.99 -4.62 37.62
C ASN A 182 15.85 -4.36 36.39
N ILE A 183 16.15 -3.08 36.15
CA ILE A 183 17.10 -2.65 35.11
C ILE A 183 18.48 -2.55 35.77
N LYS A 184 19.40 -3.39 35.33
CA LYS A 184 20.80 -3.38 35.77
C LYS A 184 21.69 -2.91 34.62
N SER A 185 22.47 -1.85 34.86
CA SER A 185 23.43 -1.35 33.88
C SER A 185 24.81 -1.93 34.13
N THR A 186 25.42 -2.44 33.07
CA THR A 186 26.85 -2.69 32.99
C THR A 186 27.49 -1.61 32.09
N ASN A 187 28.81 -1.68 31.88
CA ASN A 187 29.48 -0.77 30.96
C ASN A 187 29.18 -1.11 29.48
N GLU A 188 28.76 -2.32 29.20
CA GLU A 188 28.62 -2.83 27.82
C GLU A 188 27.16 -3.04 27.40
N TYR A 189 26.31 -3.39 28.35
CA TYR A 189 24.87 -3.68 28.10
C TYR A 189 24.02 -3.45 29.36
N LEU A 190 22.71 -3.43 29.14
CA LEU A 190 21.72 -3.45 30.22
C LEU A 190 21.14 -4.85 30.38
N ARG A 191 20.79 -5.21 31.59
CA ARG A 191 20.02 -6.41 31.86
C ARG A 191 18.65 -6.03 32.42
N ILE A 192 17.59 -6.42 31.72
CA ILE A 192 16.20 -6.21 32.12
C ILE A 192 15.58 -7.59 32.35
N GLY A 193 15.39 -7.96 33.61
CA GLY A 193 14.98 -9.31 33.96
C GLY A 193 15.95 -10.38 33.44
N SER A 194 15.44 -11.25 32.57
CA SER A 194 16.24 -12.28 31.87
C SER A 194 16.87 -11.80 30.56
N SER A 195 16.42 -10.67 30.02
CA SER A 195 16.87 -10.19 28.70
C SER A 195 18.16 -9.37 28.79
N PHE A 196 19.00 -9.52 27.78
CA PHE A 196 20.19 -8.73 27.54
C PHE A 196 19.84 -7.62 26.53
N VAL A 197 20.06 -6.36 26.92
CA VAL A 197 19.67 -5.19 26.13
C VAL A 197 20.91 -4.37 25.79
N LYS A 198 21.08 -4.06 24.52
CA LYS A 198 22.19 -3.26 24.03
C LYS A 198 21.67 -2.04 23.29
N THR A 199 22.29 -0.90 23.54
CA THR A 199 22.08 0.32 22.76
C THR A 199 23.30 0.57 21.87
N VAL A 200 23.07 0.77 20.60
CA VAL A 200 24.06 1.10 19.57
C VAL A 200 23.74 2.51 19.07
N SER A 201 24.63 3.47 19.31
CA SER A 201 24.49 4.83 18.79
C SER A 201 25.28 4.99 17.49
N PHE A 202 24.73 5.73 16.52
CA PHE A 202 25.46 6.11 15.30
C PHE A 202 26.42 7.26 15.54
N VAL A 203 26.29 7.94 16.66
CA VAL A 203 27.19 9.01 17.08
C VAL A 203 28.21 8.46 18.05
N ASN A 204 29.48 8.55 17.68
CA ASN A 204 30.58 8.25 18.58
C ASN A 204 31.07 9.54 19.20
N VAL A 205 31.21 9.56 20.54
CA VAL A 205 31.71 10.73 21.30
C VAL A 205 33.12 11.14 20.88
N GLU A 206 33.95 10.17 20.48
CA GLU A 206 35.37 10.40 20.14
C GLU A 206 35.55 10.74 18.65
N ASN A 207 34.82 10.07 17.76
CA ASN A 207 34.88 10.28 16.32
C ASN A 207 33.49 10.02 15.71
N ILE A 208 32.88 11.06 15.11
CA ILE A 208 31.66 10.91 14.34
C ILE A 208 32.10 10.55 12.91
N GLU A 209 31.93 9.29 12.54
CA GLU A 209 32.21 8.81 11.20
C GLU A 209 30.88 8.42 10.53
N LEU A 210 30.33 9.36 9.79
CA LEU A 210 29.12 9.23 8.99
C LEU A 210 29.49 9.37 7.51
N PRO A 211 28.68 8.82 6.59
CA PRO A 211 28.92 8.99 5.17
C PRO A 211 28.81 10.47 4.76
N ASN A 212 29.68 10.91 3.86
CA ASN A 212 29.65 12.29 3.34
C ASN A 212 28.38 12.57 2.54
N GLU A 213 27.83 11.54 1.88
CA GLU A 213 26.58 11.59 1.13
C GLU A 213 25.70 10.42 1.54
N ILE A 214 24.42 10.66 1.68
CA ILE A 214 23.41 9.65 1.97
C ILE A 214 22.16 9.92 1.13
N GLU A 215 21.74 8.91 0.39
CA GLU A 215 20.50 8.97 -0.39
C GLU A 215 19.28 8.65 0.48
N THR A 216 18.09 9.00 -0.01
CA THR A 216 16.80 8.72 0.66
C THR A 216 16.49 7.23 0.76
N TYR A 217 17.06 6.42 -0.14
CA TYR A 217 16.98 4.96 -0.16
C TYR A 217 18.25 4.35 -0.74
N SER A 218 18.45 3.06 -0.56
CA SER A 218 19.55 2.30 -1.18
C SER A 218 19.05 1.50 -2.38
N ARG A 219 19.96 1.20 -3.31
CA ARG A 219 19.68 0.34 -4.45
C ARG A 219 20.33 -1.02 -4.24
N LEU A 220 19.55 -2.09 -4.28
CA LEU A 220 20.04 -3.45 -4.36
C LEU A 220 20.06 -3.88 -5.84
N GLY A 221 21.23 -3.87 -6.44
CA GLY A 221 21.44 -4.29 -7.80
C GLY A 221 22.91 -4.63 -7.99
N GLY A 222 23.20 -5.85 -8.35
CA GLY A 222 24.53 -6.22 -8.87
C GLY A 222 24.45 -6.37 -10.37
N ASN A 223 25.50 -6.22 -11.08
CA ASN A 223 25.91 -6.48 -12.47
C ASN A 223 24.95 -7.32 -13.39
N SER A 224 23.67 -7.35 -13.17
CA SER A 224 22.70 -8.13 -13.93
C SER A 224 21.57 -7.26 -14.48
N THR A 225 20.99 -7.74 -15.55
CA THR A 225 19.84 -7.20 -16.29
C THR A 225 18.54 -7.08 -15.48
N VAL A 226 18.55 -7.26 -14.17
CA VAL A 226 17.42 -7.06 -13.27
C VAL A 226 17.45 -5.61 -12.78
N ALA A 227 16.33 -4.92 -12.88
CA ALA A 227 16.18 -3.55 -12.40
C ALA A 227 16.60 -3.43 -10.93
N ASP A 228 17.34 -2.36 -10.60
CA ASP A 228 17.76 -2.06 -9.23
C ASP A 228 16.54 -1.95 -8.32
N LEU A 229 16.55 -2.74 -7.25
CA LEU A 229 15.47 -2.73 -6.26
C LEU A 229 15.73 -1.61 -5.25
N ALA A 230 14.81 -0.66 -5.14
CA ALA A 230 14.86 0.33 -4.08
C ALA A 230 14.53 -0.31 -2.72
N VAL A 231 15.35 -0.05 -1.73
CA VAL A 231 15.18 -0.52 -0.35
C VAL A 231 15.58 0.56 0.63
N ASP A 232 15.00 0.54 1.82
CA ASP A 232 15.41 1.45 2.90
C ASP A 232 16.89 1.28 3.26
N ASN A 233 17.54 2.36 3.68
CA ASN A 233 18.93 2.33 4.12
C ASN A 233 19.15 1.35 5.28
N PHE A 234 18.16 1.14 6.10
CA PHE A 234 18.16 0.27 7.27
C PHE A 234 17.26 -0.97 7.11
N SER A 235 16.93 -1.35 5.87
CA SER A 235 16.13 -2.56 5.56
C SER A 235 16.69 -3.84 6.19
N PHE A 236 18.01 -3.90 6.46
CA PHE A 236 18.62 -5.03 7.15
C PHE A 236 18.04 -5.31 8.54
N LEU A 237 17.39 -4.31 9.20
CA LEU A 237 16.68 -4.52 10.47
C LEU A 237 15.56 -5.55 10.35
N ASN A 238 14.95 -5.65 9.17
CA ASN A 238 13.93 -6.66 8.86
C ASN A 238 14.51 -8.08 8.71
N GLU A 239 15.80 -8.18 8.36
CA GLU A 239 16.50 -9.45 8.13
C GLU A 239 17.04 -10.08 9.43
N LEU A 240 17.17 -9.29 10.50
CA LEU A 240 17.68 -9.80 11.78
C LEU A 240 16.76 -10.87 12.35
N GLU A 241 17.34 -11.95 12.90
CA GLU A 241 16.61 -13.11 13.40
C GLU A 241 16.71 -13.29 14.92
N GLU A 242 17.89 -13.02 15.49
CA GLU A 242 18.26 -13.38 16.87
C GLU A 242 17.87 -12.33 17.93
N TYR A 243 16.81 -11.53 17.68
CA TYR A 243 16.33 -10.53 18.63
C TYR A 243 14.91 -10.85 19.13
N GLN A 244 14.52 -10.27 20.26
CA GLN A 244 13.14 -10.25 20.76
C GLN A 244 12.42 -8.99 20.30
N THR A 245 13.07 -7.84 20.51
CA THR A 245 12.56 -6.52 20.15
C THR A 245 13.70 -5.63 19.71
N ILE A 246 13.47 -4.76 18.73
CA ILE A 246 14.36 -3.66 18.35
C ILE A 246 13.55 -2.37 18.41
N VAL A 247 14.11 -1.34 19.02
CA VAL A 247 13.59 0.03 19.01
C VAL A 247 14.58 0.89 18.24
N TYR A 248 14.20 1.39 17.08
CA TYR A 248 14.99 2.35 16.32
C TYR A 248 14.56 3.76 16.69
N ASN A 249 15.37 4.42 17.50
CA ASN A 249 15.14 5.77 17.97
C ASN A 249 15.81 6.78 17.04
N GLN A 250 15.02 7.66 16.45
CA GLN A 250 15.41 8.65 15.44
C GLN A 250 14.96 10.02 15.94
N VAL A 251 15.89 10.89 16.25
CA VAL A 251 15.61 12.17 16.89
C VAL A 251 16.18 13.32 16.06
N ILE A 252 15.33 14.31 15.80
CA ILE A 252 15.73 15.59 15.22
C ILE A 252 15.32 16.69 16.19
N ALA A 253 16.31 17.36 16.77
CA ALA A 253 16.14 18.57 17.55
C ALA A 253 16.35 19.78 16.64
N ILE A 254 15.42 20.73 16.65
CA ILE A 254 15.41 21.91 15.78
C ILE A 254 15.79 23.12 16.65
N PRO A 255 17.08 23.51 16.71
CA PRO A 255 17.52 24.64 17.51
C PRO A 255 17.04 25.97 16.92
N PRO A 256 17.08 27.09 17.70
CA PRO A 256 16.85 28.42 17.17
C PRO A 256 17.84 28.74 16.04
N GLN A 257 17.34 28.89 14.81
CA GLN A 257 18.14 28.91 13.58
C GLN A 257 19.19 30.03 13.55
N VAL A 258 18.78 31.26 13.88
CA VAL A 258 19.68 32.42 13.90
C VAL A 258 20.83 32.25 14.90
N SER A 259 20.55 31.65 16.05
CA SER A 259 21.60 31.39 17.07
C SER A 259 22.57 30.33 16.59
N ARG A 260 22.03 29.24 16.02
CA ARG A 260 22.85 28.10 15.55
C ARG A 260 23.74 28.48 14.37
N GLN A 261 23.18 29.23 13.42
CA GLN A 261 23.96 29.77 12.29
C GLN A 261 25.14 30.63 12.77
N ARG A 262 24.91 31.54 13.73
CA ARG A 262 25.99 32.37 14.30
C ARG A 262 27.06 31.54 15.03
N GLU A 263 26.69 30.45 15.68
CA GLU A 263 27.63 29.53 16.32
C GLU A 263 28.51 28.84 15.27
N LEU A 264 27.92 28.34 14.19
CA LEU A 264 28.65 27.74 13.07
C LEU A 264 29.58 28.73 12.38
N GLU A 265 29.13 29.97 12.12
CA GLU A 265 29.97 31.02 11.57
C GLU A 265 31.18 31.35 12.47
N LYS A 266 30.97 31.40 13.79
CA LYS A 266 32.07 31.61 14.75
C LYS A 266 33.05 30.42 14.75
N LYS A 267 32.53 29.18 14.70
CA LYS A 267 33.32 27.96 14.61
C LYS A 267 34.15 27.95 13.33
N MET A 268 33.54 28.23 12.19
CA MET A 268 34.20 28.35 10.90
C MET A 268 35.37 29.35 10.95
N LYS A 269 35.12 30.59 11.41
CA LYS A 269 36.18 31.63 11.54
C LYS A 269 37.35 31.19 12.46
N LYS A 270 37.05 30.47 13.55
CA LYS A 270 38.03 29.94 14.46
C LYS A 270 38.95 28.89 13.79
N HIS A 271 38.34 27.95 13.04
CA HIS A 271 39.09 26.93 12.32
C HIS A 271 39.88 27.51 11.15
N ASP A 272 39.30 28.45 10.40
CA ASP A 272 39.99 29.15 9.31
C ASP A 272 41.21 29.94 9.80
N GLY A 273 41.07 30.60 10.96
CA GLY A 273 42.18 31.37 11.58
C GLY A 273 43.42 30.52 11.94
N VAL A 274 43.26 29.19 12.19
CA VAL A 274 44.35 28.26 12.50
C VAL A 274 44.65 27.27 11.37
N ALA A 275 43.97 27.37 10.24
CA ALA A 275 44.05 26.46 9.09
C ALA A 275 45.47 26.36 8.51
N LYS A 276 46.24 27.47 8.55
CA LYS A 276 47.65 27.52 8.08
C LYS A 276 48.60 26.55 8.81
N ASN A 277 48.26 26.20 10.05
CA ASN A 277 49.08 25.36 10.90
C ASN A 277 48.61 23.92 11.02
N ALA A 278 47.38 23.64 10.57
CA ALA A 278 46.77 22.31 10.65
C ALA A 278 45.75 22.11 9.50
N PRO A 279 46.07 21.30 8.48
CA PRO A 279 45.22 21.07 7.32
C PRO A 279 43.80 20.58 7.68
N SER A 280 43.65 19.81 8.75
CA SER A 280 42.37 19.34 9.26
C SER A 280 41.41 20.48 9.63
N ASN A 281 41.95 21.61 10.11
CA ASN A 281 41.13 22.78 10.41
C ASN A 281 40.61 23.48 9.14
N ALA A 282 41.37 23.42 8.03
CA ALA A 282 40.91 23.93 6.75
C ALA A 282 39.72 23.12 6.22
N ILE A 283 39.77 21.79 6.35
CA ILE A 283 38.67 20.89 5.96
C ILE A 283 37.41 21.22 6.76
N VAL A 284 37.52 21.32 8.09
CA VAL A 284 36.34 21.64 8.95
C VAL A 284 35.76 23.03 8.61
N ALA A 285 36.61 24.02 8.33
CA ALA A 285 36.14 25.35 7.94
C ALA A 285 35.39 25.29 6.60
N GLN A 286 35.86 24.54 5.64
CA GLN A 286 35.23 24.32 4.35
C GLN A 286 33.90 23.59 4.49
N GLU A 287 33.81 22.50 5.23
CA GLU A 287 32.59 21.75 5.49
C GLU A 287 31.49 22.64 6.12
N ILE A 288 31.85 23.46 7.10
CA ILE A 288 30.91 24.41 7.70
C ILE A 288 30.48 25.46 6.67
N GLN A 289 31.37 25.93 5.80
CA GLN A 289 31.02 26.89 4.76
C GLN A 289 30.05 26.27 3.73
N GLU A 290 30.27 25.04 3.31
CA GLU A 290 29.41 24.29 2.41
C GLU A 290 28.02 24.09 3.03
N LEU A 291 27.95 23.68 4.30
CA LEU A 291 26.70 23.57 5.04
C LEU A 291 25.93 24.88 5.11
N LEU A 292 26.61 25.99 5.45
CA LEU A 292 25.97 27.32 5.51
C LEU A 292 25.50 27.80 4.12
N HIS A 293 26.25 27.47 3.07
CA HIS A 293 25.86 27.78 1.69
C HIS A 293 24.61 27.00 1.28
N ASP A 294 24.55 25.69 1.55
CA ASP A 294 23.41 24.84 1.26
C ASP A 294 22.14 25.32 1.97
N ILE A 295 22.25 25.67 3.24
CA ILE A 295 21.15 26.26 4.02
C ILE A 295 20.64 27.57 3.37
N ALA A 296 21.55 28.42 2.93
CA ALA A 296 21.20 29.73 2.34
C ALA A 296 20.54 29.59 0.96
N VAL A 297 20.97 28.61 0.16
CA VAL A 297 20.47 28.38 -1.21
C VAL A 297 19.16 27.58 -1.19
N ASN A 298 19.10 26.51 -0.41
CA ASN A 298 17.98 25.57 -0.42
C ASN A 298 16.96 25.83 0.69
N GLY A 299 17.18 26.82 1.55
CA GLY A 299 16.25 27.19 2.63
C GLY A 299 16.06 26.10 3.68
N GLN A 300 17.03 25.19 3.84
CA GLN A 300 16.95 24.09 4.77
C GLN A 300 17.15 24.53 6.23
N LEU A 301 16.59 23.74 7.14
CA LEU A 301 16.80 23.96 8.57
C LEU A 301 18.08 23.28 9.05
N ILE A 302 18.80 23.95 9.93
CA ILE A 302 19.88 23.34 10.72
C ILE A 302 19.22 22.52 11.82
N VAL A 303 19.61 21.25 11.92
CA VAL A 303 19.11 20.35 12.94
C VAL A 303 20.25 19.65 13.68
N ASP A 304 19.99 19.29 14.92
CA ASP A 304 20.85 18.43 15.69
C ASP A 304 20.19 17.04 15.78
N ALA A 305 20.82 16.04 15.19
CA ALA A 305 20.24 14.71 15.00
C ALA A 305 20.88 13.64 15.87
N HIS A 306 20.11 12.61 16.23
CA HIS A 306 20.58 11.41 16.94
C HIS A 306 19.87 10.18 16.39
N PHE A 307 20.62 9.10 16.19
CA PHE A 307 20.11 7.80 15.75
C PHE A 307 20.70 6.70 16.60
N SER A 308 19.84 5.87 17.17
CA SER A 308 20.27 4.74 17.99
C SER A 308 19.33 3.54 17.86
N LEU A 309 19.91 2.35 17.95
CA LEU A 309 19.21 1.07 17.99
C LEU A 309 19.28 0.51 19.41
N VAL A 310 18.14 0.26 20.02
CA VAL A 310 18.02 -0.49 21.27
C VAL A 310 17.45 -1.85 20.96
N PHE A 311 18.17 -2.92 21.27
CA PHE A 311 17.67 -4.26 20.97
C PHE A 311 17.85 -5.21 22.17
N ALA A 312 16.94 -6.16 22.29
CA ALA A 312 16.90 -7.15 23.35
C ALA A 312 17.06 -8.57 22.78
N CYS A 313 17.84 -9.38 23.47
CA CYS A 313 18.01 -10.80 23.20
C CYS A 313 17.84 -11.61 24.48
N ASP A 314 17.53 -12.90 24.34
CA ASP A 314 17.36 -13.84 25.45
C ASP A 314 18.71 -14.35 26.02
N THR A 315 19.78 -14.32 25.23
CA THR A 315 21.12 -14.74 25.65
C THR A 315 22.18 -13.69 25.27
N LEU A 316 23.30 -13.70 26.01
CA LEU A 316 24.44 -12.82 25.72
C LEU A 316 25.05 -13.11 24.34
N GLU A 317 25.16 -14.39 23.98
CA GLU A 317 25.73 -14.82 22.70
C GLU A 317 24.91 -14.28 21.51
N LYS A 318 23.57 -14.37 21.61
CA LYS A 318 22.68 -13.80 20.58
C LYS A 318 22.79 -12.27 20.50
N MET A 319 22.94 -11.60 21.64
CA MET A 319 23.14 -10.16 21.68
C MET A 319 24.43 -9.76 20.97
N GLU A 320 25.56 -10.44 21.26
CA GLU A 320 26.86 -10.18 20.62
C GLU A 320 26.81 -10.46 19.10
N LYS A 321 26.15 -11.55 18.70
CA LYS A 321 25.96 -11.88 17.29
C LYS A 321 25.10 -10.84 16.56
N THR A 322 24.00 -10.42 17.17
CA THR A 322 23.12 -9.36 16.63
C THR A 322 23.88 -8.04 16.52
N GLN A 323 24.64 -7.66 17.54
CA GLN A 323 25.50 -6.47 17.52
C GLN A 323 26.49 -6.53 16.36
N SER A 324 27.26 -7.64 16.22
CA SER A 324 28.24 -7.80 15.15
C SER A 324 27.60 -7.71 13.77
N THR A 325 26.38 -8.23 13.60
CA THR A 325 25.63 -8.14 12.35
C THR A 325 25.24 -6.69 12.06
N ILE A 326 24.71 -5.96 13.05
CA ILE A 326 24.36 -4.54 12.93
C ILE A 326 25.60 -3.72 12.58
N GLU A 327 26.71 -3.92 13.30
CA GLU A 327 28.00 -3.24 13.03
C GLU A 327 28.45 -3.44 11.58
N SER A 328 28.43 -4.69 11.11
CA SER A 328 28.86 -5.02 9.74
C SER A 328 27.95 -4.36 8.70
N LYS A 329 26.64 -4.37 8.90
CA LYS A 329 25.69 -3.74 7.97
C LYS A 329 25.80 -2.22 7.95
N LEU A 330 25.99 -1.58 9.10
CA LEU A 330 26.20 -0.13 9.19
C LEU A 330 27.55 0.29 8.59
N PHE A 331 28.59 -0.51 8.82
CA PHE A 331 29.91 -0.26 8.23
C PHE A 331 29.87 -0.26 6.70
N THR A 332 29.11 -1.15 6.08
CA THR A 332 28.93 -1.15 4.61
C THR A 332 28.25 0.13 4.08
N LYS A 333 27.63 0.91 4.96
CA LYS A 333 27.00 2.19 4.66
C LYS A 333 27.84 3.40 5.07
N GLY A 334 29.08 3.18 5.48
CA GLY A 334 29.96 4.24 5.94
C GLY A 334 29.64 4.77 7.34
N ILE A 335 28.82 4.05 8.12
CA ILE A 335 28.47 4.43 9.48
C ILE A 335 29.30 3.58 10.44
N ILE A 336 30.21 4.24 11.19
CA ILE A 336 31.04 3.59 12.21
C ILE A 336 30.45 3.89 13.59
N ILE A 337 29.86 2.86 14.18
CA ILE A 337 29.24 2.99 15.50
C ILE A 337 30.22 3.00 16.64
N SER A 338 29.83 3.61 17.75
CA SER A 338 30.59 3.55 19.00
C SER A 338 30.54 2.14 19.60
N LYS A 339 31.69 1.43 19.59
CA LYS A 339 31.80 0.07 20.17
C LYS A 339 31.64 0.07 21.68
N ASN A 340 32.05 1.16 22.35
CA ASN A 340 32.15 1.27 23.79
C ASN A 340 31.34 2.48 24.30
N ALA A 341 30.03 2.49 24.00
CA ALA A 341 29.17 3.49 24.59
C ALA A 341 29.00 3.18 26.09
N TYR A 342 29.79 3.81 26.94
CA TYR A 342 29.69 3.67 28.42
C TYR A 342 28.40 4.27 28.99
N ASN A 343 27.65 5.05 28.19
CA ASN A 343 26.40 5.69 28.53
C ASN A 343 25.16 4.87 28.15
N GLN A 344 25.23 3.53 28.21
CA GLN A 344 24.14 2.63 27.83
C GLN A 344 22.78 2.99 28.47
N MET A 345 22.76 3.34 29.75
CA MET A 345 21.54 3.73 30.45
C MET A 345 20.98 5.06 29.97
N GLU A 346 21.84 6.03 29.67
CA GLU A 346 21.45 7.35 29.16
C GLU A 346 20.83 7.23 27.76
N LEU A 347 21.48 6.49 26.87
CA LEU A 347 20.98 6.23 25.53
C LEU A 347 19.67 5.41 25.55
N PHE A 348 19.57 4.41 26.43
CA PHE A 348 18.33 3.66 26.62
C PHE A 348 17.19 4.56 27.09
N ARG A 349 17.45 5.46 28.07
CA ARG A 349 16.46 6.39 28.55
C ARG A 349 15.97 7.35 27.48
N SER A 350 16.87 7.83 26.60
CA SER A 350 16.51 8.71 25.49
C SER A 350 15.67 8.03 24.41
N ALA A 351 15.74 6.70 24.33
CA ALA A 351 14.93 5.89 23.42
C ALA A 351 13.51 5.59 23.93
N ILE A 352 13.24 5.87 25.23
CA ILE A 352 11.87 5.83 25.74
C ILE A 352 11.05 6.88 24.98
N ILE A 353 9.89 6.50 24.51
CA ILE A 353 9.04 7.39 23.72
C ILE A 353 8.76 8.69 24.48
N GLY A 354 8.98 9.84 23.83
CA GLY A 354 8.81 11.18 24.41
C GLY A 354 9.92 11.64 25.34
N ASN A 355 11.00 10.84 25.55
CA ASN A 355 12.10 11.21 26.46
C ASN A 355 13.39 11.61 25.74
N ALA A 356 13.33 11.94 24.44
CA ALA A 356 14.49 12.42 23.68
C ALA A 356 15.13 13.69 24.26
N VAL A 357 14.45 14.43 25.09
CA VAL A 357 14.95 15.62 25.82
C VAL A 357 16.17 15.32 26.71
N GLU A 358 16.38 14.08 27.14
CA GLU A 358 17.54 13.68 27.95
C GLU A 358 18.84 13.53 27.14
N LEU A 359 18.80 13.47 25.80
CA LEU A 359 20.00 13.43 24.97
C LEU A 359 20.93 14.61 25.27
N GLN A 360 22.23 14.34 25.42
CA GLN A 360 23.23 15.37 25.68
C GLN A 360 23.77 15.95 24.36
N GLU A 361 24.47 17.10 24.43
CA GLU A 361 25.07 17.72 23.25
C GLU A 361 26.06 16.79 22.53
N TYR A 362 26.78 15.93 23.28
CA TYR A 362 27.73 14.96 22.72
C TYR A 362 27.05 13.74 22.06
N ASP A 363 25.77 13.52 22.29
CA ASP A 363 25.01 12.45 21.62
C ASP A 363 24.42 12.91 20.27
N LEU A 364 24.57 14.20 19.94
CA LEU A 364 23.95 14.83 18.78
C LEU A 364 25.02 15.25 17.75
N PHE A 365 24.68 15.17 16.49
CA PHE A 365 25.46 15.79 15.42
C PHE A 365 24.63 16.79 14.64
N THR A 366 25.30 17.84 14.13
CA THR A 366 24.64 18.93 13.40
C THR A 366 24.64 18.63 11.91
N THR A 367 23.46 18.76 11.26
CA THR A 367 23.29 18.53 9.83
C THR A 367 22.11 19.37 9.29
N THR A 368 21.76 19.22 8.01
CA THR A 368 20.52 19.76 7.44
C THR A 368 19.34 18.83 7.71
N SER A 369 18.11 19.38 7.65
CA SER A 369 16.90 18.57 7.83
C SER A 369 16.82 17.42 6.81
N GLU A 370 17.10 17.66 5.54
CA GLU A 370 17.06 16.64 4.49
C GLU A 370 18.06 15.52 4.73
N ALA A 371 19.32 15.86 5.00
CA ALA A 371 20.35 14.85 5.28
C ALA A 371 20.02 14.02 6.54
N GLY A 372 19.52 14.67 7.61
CA GLY A 372 19.07 13.98 8.82
C GLY A 372 17.93 13.00 8.54
N LEU A 373 16.98 13.36 7.69
CA LEU A 373 15.83 12.52 7.34
C LEU A 373 16.19 11.31 6.46
N CYS A 374 17.37 11.29 5.82
CA CYS A 374 17.87 10.10 5.12
C CYS A 374 18.13 8.92 6.07
N PHE A 375 18.34 9.19 7.35
CA PHE A 375 18.48 8.16 8.40
C PHE A 375 17.12 7.69 8.94
N PHE A 376 16.01 8.32 8.58
CA PHE A 376 14.68 7.86 9.03
C PHE A 376 14.29 6.59 8.28
N PHE A 377 13.84 5.59 9.03
CA PHE A 377 13.30 4.35 8.48
C PHE A 377 11.96 4.62 7.79
N LYS A 378 11.76 4.09 6.59
CA LYS A 378 10.64 4.46 5.73
C LYS A 378 9.72 3.30 5.36
N GLU A 379 10.12 2.06 5.66
CA GLU A 379 9.37 0.87 5.27
C GLU A 379 8.34 0.43 6.33
N SER A 380 7.29 -0.21 5.85
CA SER A 380 6.32 -0.94 6.67
C SER A 380 6.13 -2.35 6.14
N TYR A 381 5.66 -3.26 6.98
CA TYR A 381 5.14 -4.54 6.50
C TYR A 381 3.76 -4.34 5.87
N PRO A 382 3.36 -5.23 4.94
CA PRO A 382 1.99 -5.26 4.44
C PRO A 382 1.00 -5.36 5.59
N ILE A 383 -0.08 -4.59 5.53
CA ILE A 383 -1.13 -4.56 6.54
C ILE A 383 -2.41 -5.15 5.95
N SER A 384 -3.18 -5.85 6.78
CA SER A 384 -4.51 -6.34 6.39
C SER A 384 -5.41 -5.19 5.98
N GLU A 385 -6.05 -5.31 4.82
CA GLU A 385 -6.99 -4.32 4.31
C GLU A 385 -8.30 -4.33 5.11
N LYS A 386 -8.88 -3.15 5.31
CA LYS A 386 -10.18 -2.96 5.98
C LYS A 386 -11.29 -3.12 4.93
N SER A 387 -11.65 -4.35 4.59
CA SER A 387 -12.74 -4.67 3.67
C SER A 387 -13.65 -5.74 4.24
N ASN A 388 -14.92 -5.73 3.84
CA ASN A 388 -15.86 -6.80 4.18
C ASN A 388 -15.62 -8.07 3.36
N PHE A 389 -15.00 -7.93 2.18
CA PHE A 389 -14.57 -9.03 1.34
C PHE A 389 -13.04 -9.13 1.35
N TYR A 390 -12.47 -10.23 1.79
CA TYR A 390 -11.02 -10.43 1.80
C TYR A 390 -10.65 -11.88 1.59
N LEU A 391 -9.52 -12.08 0.94
CA LEU A 391 -8.81 -13.34 0.86
C LEU A 391 -7.72 -13.37 1.94
N ARG A 392 -7.40 -14.56 2.44
CA ARG A 392 -6.40 -14.75 3.49
C ARG A 392 -5.11 -15.26 2.89
N PHE A 393 -4.04 -14.56 3.16
CA PHE A 393 -2.68 -14.89 2.75
C PHE A 393 -1.72 -14.80 3.93
N ALA A 394 -0.48 -15.20 3.70
CA ALA A 394 0.67 -14.88 4.56
C ALA A 394 1.77 -14.31 3.68
N ASP A 395 2.47 -13.33 4.19
CA ASP A 395 3.67 -12.82 3.54
C ASP A 395 4.90 -13.71 3.82
N ARG A 396 6.07 -13.29 3.30
CA ARG A 396 7.32 -14.02 3.51
C ARG A 396 7.81 -13.98 4.95
N GLN A 397 7.41 -12.98 5.74
CA GLN A 397 7.74 -12.83 7.16
C GLN A 397 6.79 -13.62 8.07
N GLY A 398 5.81 -14.32 7.48
CA GLY A 398 4.80 -15.10 8.21
C GLY A 398 3.67 -14.23 8.77
N VAL A 399 3.54 -12.98 8.32
CA VAL A 399 2.46 -12.09 8.72
C VAL A 399 1.15 -12.56 8.06
N PRO A 400 0.10 -12.89 8.84
CA PRO A 400 -1.19 -13.22 8.29
C PRO A 400 -1.88 -11.95 7.75
N LEU A 401 -2.28 -11.99 6.47
CA LEU A 401 -2.84 -10.85 5.76
C LEU A 401 -4.26 -11.13 5.30
N LYS A 402 -5.10 -10.12 5.41
CA LYS A 402 -6.42 -10.02 4.78
C LYS A 402 -6.30 -9.06 3.59
N VAL A 403 -6.52 -9.54 2.38
CA VAL A 403 -6.33 -8.78 1.14
C VAL A 403 -7.61 -8.82 0.33
N ASP A 404 -8.15 -7.65 0.00
CA ASP A 404 -9.25 -7.53 -0.95
C ASP A 404 -8.68 -7.41 -2.37
N THR A 405 -8.91 -8.41 -3.18
CA THR A 405 -8.43 -8.45 -4.56
C THR A 405 -9.45 -7.97 -5.58
N SER A 406 -10.61 -7.47 -5.15
CA SER A 406 -11.75 -7.21 -6.03
C SER A 406 -12.42 -5.86 -5.78
N ASP A 407 -13.04 -5.70 -4.62
CA ASP A 407 -13.97 -4.59 -4.39
C ASP A 407 -13.28 -3.33 -3.87
N LEU A 408 -12.48 -3.41 -2.84
CA LEU A 408 -11.75 -2.27 -2.30
C LEU A 408 -10.80 -1.63 -3.33
N PRO A 409 -9.98 -2.41 -4.07
CA PRO A 409 -9.13 -1.83 -5.13
C PRO A 409 -9.93 -1.11 -6.23
N TYR A 410 -11.12 -1.64 -6.59
CA TYR A 410 -12.00 -1.02 -7.56
C TYR A 410 -12.63 0.27 -7.02
N GLN A 411 -13.13 0.26 -5.78
CA GLN A 411 -13.72 1.43 -5.13
C GLN A 411 -12.72 2.56 -4.89
N THR A 412 -11.47 2.21 -4.59
CA THR A 412 -10.37 3.17 -4.39
C THR A 412 -9.68 3.61 -5.68
N GLY A 413 -10.12 3.10 -6.85
CA GLY A 413 -9.53 3.45 -8.15
C GLY A 413 -8.16 2.82 -8.43
N ARG A 414 -7.69 1.87 -7.60
CA ARG A 414 -6.42 1.14 -7.84
C ARG A 414 -6.51 0.22 -9.06
N ILE A 415 -7.71 -0.26 -9.38
CA ILE A 415 -8.01 -1.08 -10.57
C ILE A 415 -9.25 -0.56 -11.29
N ASN A 416 -9.30 -0.71 -12.62
CA ASN A 416 -10.42 -0.29 -13.45
C ASN A 416 -11.44 -1.42 -13.70
N ASN A 417 -11.06 -2.68 -13.46
CA ASN A 417 -11.93 -3.85 -13.60
C ASN A 417 -11.51 -4.93 -12.58
N ARG A 418 -12.35 -5.95 -12.43
CA ARG A 418 -12.10 -7.07 -11.50
C ARG A 418 -11.45 -8.29 -12.14
N ASN A 419 -11.01 -8.19 -13.40
CA ASN A 419 -10.37 -9.28 -14.11
C ASN A 419 -9.03 -9.63 -13.46
N LYS A 420 -8.74 -10.93 -13.39
CA LYS A 420 -7.50 -11.44 -12.78
C LYS A 420 -6.79 -12.35 -13.77
N PHE A 421 -5.49 -12.16 -13.90
CA PHE A 421 -4.62 -13.03 -14.66
C PHE A 421 -3.62 -13.69 -13.72
N VAL A 422 -3.62 -15.04 -13.67
CA VAL A 422 -2.73 -15.81 -12.80
C VAL A 422 -1.73 -16.60 -13.64
N LEU A 423 -0.46 -16.22 -13.55
CA LEU A 423 0.62 -16.83 -14.27
C LEU A 423 1.59 -17.57 -13.32
N GLY A 424 2.07 -18.72 -13.76
CA GLY A 424 3.09 -19.48 -13.03
C GLY A 424 3.44 -20.77 -13.73
N PRO A 425 4.65 -21.33 -13.55
CA PRO A 425 5.03 -22.62 -14.12
C PRO A 425 4.21 -23.77 -13.53
N SER A 426 4.34 -24.96 -14.13
CA SER A 426 3.73 -26.17 -13.58
C SER A 426 4.26 -26.45 -12.17
N GLY A 427 3.37 -26.84 -11.26
CA GLY A 427 3.72 -27.09 -9.84
C GLY A 427 3.89 -25.84 -8.96
N SER A 428 3.71 -24.63 -9.49
CA SER A 428 3.85 -23.37 -8.72
C SER A 428 2.70 -23.09 -7.74
N GLY A 429 1.64 -23.92 -7.72
CA GLY A 429 0.50 -23.73 -6.84
C GLY A 429 -0.66 -22.92 -7.42
N LYS A 430 -0.71 -22.65 -8.74
CA LYS A 430 -1.82 -21.92 -9.39
C LYS A 430 -3.20 -22.47 -9.02
N SER A 431 -3.41 -23.77 -9.22
CA SER A 431 -4.70 -24.42 -8.92
C SER A 431 -5.01 -24.39 -7.42
N PHE A 432 -3.99 -24.49 -6.55
CA PHE A 432 -4.16 -24.36 -5.10
C PHE A 432 -4.62 -22.95 -4.72
N LEU A 433 -3.97 -21.91 -5.26
CA LEU A 433 -4.37 -20.51 -5.07
C LEU A 433 -5.80 -20.28 -5.57
N MET A 434 -6.12 -20.75 -6.78
CA MET A 434 -7.45 -20.57 -7.36
C MET A 434 -8.54 -21.31 -6.57
N ASN A 435 -8.28 -22.51 -6.07
CA ASN A 435 -9.20 -23.21 -5.17
C ASN A 435 -9.45 -22.40 -3.88
N ASN A 436 -8.40 -21.79 -3.29
CA ASN A 436 -8.55 -20.91 -2.14
C ASN A 436 -9.42 -19.69 -2.47
N ILE A 437 -9.21 -19.05 -3.64
CA ILE A 437 -10.01 -17.93 -4.10
C ILE A 437 -11.48 -18.33 -4.28
N VAL A 438 -11.74 -19.43 -4.97
CA VAL A 438 -13.09 -19.97 -5.19
C VAL A 438 -13.79 -20.25 -3.86
N GLU A 439 -13.09 -20.87 -2.92
CA GLU A 439 -13.62 -21.16 -1.58
C GLU A 439 -14.02 -19.86 -0.85
N GLN A 440 -13.19 -18.82 -0.93
CA GLN A 440 -13.47 -17.54 -0.32
C GLN A 440 -14.69 -16.87 -0.98
N TYR A 441 -14.80 -16.86 -2.32
CA TYR A 441 -15.97 -16.34 -3.02
C TYR A 441 -17.26 -17.05 -2.61
N LEU A 442 -17.26 -18.37 -2.55
CA LEU A 442 -18.40 -19.16 -2.10
C LEU A 442 -18.79 -18.87 -0.64
N THR A 443 -17.81 -18.54 0.22
CA THR A 443 -18.06 -18.13 1.60
C THR A 443 -18.84 -16.81 1.68
N TYR A 444 -18.64 -15.91 0.69
CA TYR A 444 -19.37 -14.66 0.55
C TYR A 444 -20.65 -14.78 -0.30
N ASN A 445 -21.11 -16.01 -0.56
CA ASN A 445 -22.33 -16.33 -1.27
C ASN A 445 -22.36 -15.85 -2.73
N TYR A 446 -21.19 -15.88 -3.40
CA TYR A 446 -21.10 -15.64 -4.85
C TYR A 446 -21.35 -16.94 -5.61
N ASP A 447 -22.00 -16.81 -6.77
CA ASP A 447 -22.07 -17.89 -7.74
C ASP A 447 -20.75 -18.00 -8.50
N VAL A 448 -20.23 -19.23 -8.63
CA VAL A 448 -18.94 -19.48 -9.27
C VAL A 448 -19.11 -20.50 -10.39
N VAL A 449 -18.69 -20.14 -11.60
CA VAL A 449 -18.62 -21.03 -12.76
C VAL A 449 -17.16 -21.23 -13.13
N ILE A 450 -16.74 -22.50 -13.26
CA ILE A 450 -15.35 -22.86 -13.55
C ILE A 450 -15.31 -23.68 -14.83
N VAL A 451 -14.41 -23.33 -15.75
CA VAL A 451 -14.03 -24.17 -16.88
C VAL A 451 -12.58 -24.60 -16.67
N ASP A 452 -12.37 -25.89 -16.48
CA ASP A 452 -11.06 -26.47 -16.15
C ASP A 452 -10.72 -27.63 -17.06
N THR A 453 -9.49 -27.70 -17.52
CA THR A 453 -8.97 -28.80 -18.34
C THR A 453 -8.19 -29.84 -17.53
N GLY A 454 -7.91 -29.54 -16.24
CA GLY A 454 -7.00 -30.32 -15.40
C GLY A 454 -7.66 -31.09 -14.25
N ASP A 455 -8.98 -31.09 -14.14
CA ASP A 455 -9.76 -31.75 -13.06
C ASP A 455 -9.34 -31.33 -11.64
N SER A 456 -8.91 -30.07 -11.49
CA SER A 456 -8.35 -29.55 -10.23
C SER A 456 -9.42 -29.11 -9.22
N TYR A 457 -10.71 -29.04 -9.62
CA TYR A 457 -11.80 -28.46 -8.82
C TYR A 457 -12.91 -29.45 -8.46
N SER A 458 -12.81 -30.71 -8.88
CA SER A 458 -13.83 -31.74 -8.61
C SER A 458 -14.09 -31.91 -7.11
N GLY A 459 -13.03 -31.90 -6.29
CA GLY A 459 -13.13 -32.00 -4.83
C GLY A 459 -13.85 -30.81 -4.22
N THR A 460 -13.51 -29.58 -4.61
CA THR A 460 -14.16 -28.36 -4.12
C THR A 460 -15.62 -28.29 -4.55
N CYS A 461 -15.93 -28.66 -5.79
CA CYS A 461 -17.29 -28.72 -6.31
C CYS A 461 -18.14 -29.71 -5.51
N SER A 462 -17.64 -30.91 -5.28
CA SER A 462 -18.33 -31.95 -4.50
C SER A 462 -18.55 -31.53 -3.04
N TYR A 463 -17.52 -30.95 -2.40
CA TYR A 463 -17.59 -30.47 -1.00
C TYR A 463 -18.65 -29.38 -0.81
N LYS A 464 -18.79 -28.47 -1.78
CA LYS A 464 -19.76 -27.36 -1.75
C LYS A 464 -21.12 -27.72 -2.30
N GLY A 465 -21.36 -28.95 -2.74
CA GLY A 465 -22.62 -29.39 -3.34
C GLY A 465 -22.87 -28.80 -4.72
N GLY A 466 -21.82 -28.40 -5.42
CA GLY A 466 -21.91 -27.85 -6.76
C GLY A 466 -22.20 -28.92 -7.83
N ARG A 467 -22.51 -28.46 -9.04
CA ARG A 467 -22.73 -29.34 -10.18
C ARG A 467 -21.42 -29.49 -10.96
N TYR A 468 -20.85 -30.69 -10.94
CA TYR A 468 -19.66 -31.05 -11.71
C TYR A 468 -20.08 -31.71 -13.03
N VAL A 469 -19.63 -31.14 -14.14
CA VAL A 469 -19.93 -31.66 -15.50
C VAL A 469 -18.59 -31.97 -16.17
N GLN A 470 -18.37 -33.22 -16.49
CA GLN A 470 -17.16 -33.68 -17.16
C GLN A 470 -17.46 -34.02 -18.63
N TYR A 471 -16.64 -33.49 -19.52
CA TYR A 471 -16.68 -33.84 -20.95
C TYR A 471 -15.70 -34.99 -21.20
N THR A 472 -16.21 -36.04 -21.84
CA THR A 472 -15.38 -37.12 -22.42
C THR A 472 -15.95 -37.46 -23.79
N GLU A 473 -15.15 -38.02 -24.69
CA GLU A 473 -15.63 -38.46 -26.02
C GLU A 473 -16.77 -39.49 -25.88
N GLU A 474 -16.75 -40.30 -24.84
CA GLU A 474 -17.80 -41.32 -24.57
C GLU A 474 -19.05 -40.72 -23.90
N LYS A 475 -18.90 -39.57 -23.21
CA LYS A 475 -20.00 -38.83 -22.55
C LYS A 475 -19.92 -37.37 -22.91
N PRO A 476 -20.34 -36.97 -24.12
CA PRO A 476 -20.39 -35.56 -24.51
C PRO A 476 -21.39 -34.80 -23.62
N ILE A 477 -21.06 -33.54 -23.34
CA ILE A 477 -22.00 -32.64 -22.64
C ILE A 477 -23.16 -32.37 -23.59
N THR A 478 -24.32 -32.94 -23.27
CA THR A 478 -25.56 -32.61 -23.99
C THR A 478 -26.29 -31.53 -23.23
N MET A 479 -26.21 -30.32 -23.72
CA MET A 479 -27.05 -29.21 -23.27
C MET A 479 -27.96 -28.80 -24.42
N ASN A 480 -29.25 -28.68 -24.15
CA ASN A 480 -30.14 -28.02 -25.08
C ASN A 480 -30.23 -26.54 -24.73
N PRO A 481 -29.52 -25.64 -25.45
CA PRO A 481 -29.55 -24.21 -25.15
C PRO A 481 -30.92 -23.58 -25.37
N PHE A 482 -31.79 -24.27 -26.12
CA PHE A 482 -33.16 -23.84 -26.43
C PHE A 482 -34.20 -24.27 -25.38
N ALA A 483 -33.85 -25.13 -24.42
CA ALA A 483 -34.75 -25.55 -23.34
C ALA A 483 -34.69 -24.50 -22.21
N ILE A 484 -35.45 -23.41 -22.37
CA ILE A 484 -35.55 -22.31 -21.42
C ILE A 484 -37.00 -22.12 -20.98
N GLY A 485 -37.19 -21.59 -19.76
CA GLY A 485 -38.49 -21.20 -19.25
C GLY A 485 -38.97 -19.87 -19.80
N LYS A 486 -40.29 -19.58 -19.70
CA LYS A 486 -40.87 -18.32 -20.19
C LYS A 486 -40.22 -17.07 -19.56
N GLU A 487 -39.85 -17.14 -18.28
CA GLU A 487 -39.20 -16.03 -17.56
C GLU A 487 -37.73 -15.84 -17.94
N GLU A 488 -37.11 -16.87 -18.50
CA GLU A 488 -35.70 -16.85 -18.95
C GLU A 488 -35.56 -16.31 -20.39
N PHE A 489 -36.68 -16.20 -21.13
CA PHE A 489 -36.69 -15.65 -22.47
C PHE A 489 -36.67 -14.11 -22.41
N ASN A 490 -35.50 -13.56 -22.34
CA ASN A 490 -35.21 -12.13 -22.25
C ASN A 490 -34.24 -11.71 -23.39
N ILE A 491 -33.92 -10.41 -23.45
CA ILE A 491 -33.10 -9.83 -24.51
C ILE A 491 -31.71 -10.51 -24.56
N GLU A 492 -31.07 -10.69 -23.41
CA GLU A 492 -29.71 -11.32 -23.34
C GLU A 492 -29.75 -12.77 -23.84
N ARG A 493 -30.78 -13.51 -23.48
CA ARG A 493 -30.94 -14.90 -23.91
C ARG A 493 -31.24 -15.01 -25.39
N THR A 494 -32.07 -14.11 -25.90
CA THR A 494 -32.37 -14.02 -27.34
C THR A 494 -31.08 -13.74 -28.12
N GLU A 495 -30.31 -12.75 -27.70
CA GLU A 495 -29.05 -12.40 -28.35
C GLU A 495 -28.04 -13.57 -28.32
N PHE A 496 -27.93 -14.28 -27.19
CA PHE A 496 -27.11 -15.49 -27.10
C PHE A 496 -27.54 -16.55 -28.10
N LEU A 497 -28.86 -16.84 -28.18
CA LEU A 497 -29.39 -17.86 -29.09
C LEU A 497 -29.24 -17.45 -30.54
N THR A 498 -29.44 -16.18 -30.87
CA THR A 498 -29.23 -15.61 -32.20
C THR A 498 -27.79 -15.81 -32.65
N ASN A 499 -26.83 -15.44 -31.82
CA ASN A 499 -25.41 -15.63 -32.11
C ASN A 499 -25.04 -17.12 -32.23
N LEU A 500 -25.62 -17.99 -31.40
CA LEU A 500 -25.40 -19.43 -31.49
C LEU A 500 -25.92 -20.04 -32.79
N ILE A 501 -27.14 -19.67 -33.20
CA ILE A 501 -27.73 -20.12 -34.47
C ILE A 501 -26.87 -19.64 -35.62
N PHE A 502 -26.47 -18.36 -35.63
CA PHE A 502 -25.65 -17.79 -36.67
C PHE A 502 -24.29 -18.48 -36.75
N LEU A 503 -23.65 -18.73 -35.62
CA LEU A 503 -22.38 -19.46 -35.56
C LEU A 503 -22.48 -20.87 -36.15
N ILE A 504 -23.55 -21.59 -35.85
CA ILE A 504 -23.82 -22.92 -36.36
C ILE A 504 -24.09 -22.88 -37.87
N TRP A 505 -24.79 -21.86 -38.34
CA TRP A 505 -25.20 -21.70 -39.74
C TRP A 505 -24.07 -21.22 -40.64
N GLN A 506 -23.35 -20.16 -40.22
CA GLN A 506 -22.34 -19.47 -41.05
C GLN A 506 -20.89 -19.72 -40.66
N GLY A 507 -20.65 -20.25 -39.44
CA GLY A 507 -19.30 -20.47 -38.92
C GLY A 507 -18.76 -19.29 -38.11
N ALA A 508 -17.56 -19.47 -37.56
CA ALA A 508 -16.96 -18.53 -36.60
C ALA A 508 -16.41 -17.24 -37.25
N ASP A 509 -16.11 -17.28 -38.54
CA ASP A 509 -15.45 -16.17 -39.26
C ASP A 509 -16.45 -15.27 -40.01
N ALA A 510 -17.76 -15.58 -39.94
CA ALA A 510 -18.77 -14.82 -40.63
C ALA A 510 -19.26 -13.62 -39.80
N ILE A 511 -19.58 -12.53 -40.47
CA ILE A 511 -20.13 -11.31 -39.84
C ILE A 511 -21.65 -11.30 -40.08
N MET A 512 -22.41 -11.20 -38.99
CA MET A 512 -23.88 -11.17 -39.03
C MET A 512 -24.37 -9.82 -39.57
N SER A 513 -25.13 -9.84 -40.66
CA SER A 513 -25.81 -8.63 -41.12
C SER A 513 -27.03 -8.30 -40.29
N PRO A 514 -27.48 -7.02 -40.23
CA PRO A 514 -28.72 -6.64 -39.54
C PRO A 514 -29.95 -7.39 -40.00
N ALA A 515 -30.08 -7.68 -41.27
CA ALA A 515 -31.20 -8.45 -41.84
C ALA A 515 -31.17 -9.90 -41.31
N GLN A 516 -30.02 -10.58 -41.34
CA GLN A 516 -29.87 -11.93 -40.77
C GLN A 516 -30.22 -11.98 -39.29
N LYS A 517 -29.74 -10.98 -38.53
CA LYS A 517 -30.09 -10.87 -37.10
C LYS A 517 -31.60 -10.77 -36.90
N SER A 518 -32.28 -9.89 -37.64
CA SER A 518 -33.74 -9.71 -37.54
C SER A 518 -34.51 -10.97 -37.87
N ILE A 519 -34.09 -11.72 -38.90
CA ILE A 519 -34.69 -12.99 -39.30
C ILE A 519 -34.57 -14.03 -38.17
N ILE A 520 -33.39 -14.18 -37.62
CA ILE A 520 -33.16 -15.14 -36.53
C ILE A 520 -33.94 -14.75 -35.27
N ASP A 521 -33.94 -13.47 -34.90
CA ASP A 521 -34.66 -12.96 -33.73
C ASP A 521 -36.18 -13.21 -33.89
N ASN A 522 -36.75 -12.95 -35.08
CA ASN A 522 -38.14 -13.20 -35.37
C ASN A 522 -38.49 -14.70 -35.39
N ALA A 523 -37.56 -15.54 -35.90
CA ALA A 523 -37.72 -16.99 -35.86
C ALA A 523 -37.71 -17.53 -34.41
N LEU A 524 -36.83 -17.02 -33.57
CA LEU A 524 -36.77 -17.36 -32.14
C LEU A 524 -38.03 -16.91 -31.43
N LEU A 525 -38.50 -15.70 -31.71
CA LEU A 525 -39.75 -15.18 -31.14
C LEU A 525 -40.94 -16.08 -31.52
N ALA A 526 -41.05 -16.46 -32.78
CA ALA A 526 -42.09 -17.37 -33.28
C ALA A 526 -42.02 -18.73 -32.60
N TYR A 527 -40.81 -19.32 -32.47
CA TYR A 527 -40.62 -20.60 -31.80
C TYR A 527 -41.04 -20.57 -30.34
N TYR A 528 -40.60 -19.57 -29.57
CA TYR A 528 -40.92 -19.49 -28.15
C TYR A 528 -42.36 -19.05 -27.88
N HIS A 529 -42.93 -18.20 -28.72
CA HIS A 529 -44.33 -17.88 -28.63
C HIS A 529 -45.19 -19.14 -28.73
N GLN A 530 -44.88 -19.98 -29.71
CA GLN A 530 -45.53 -21.27 -29.86
C GLN A 530 -45.26 -22.23 -28.69
N HIS A 531 -44.01 -22.30 -28.27
CA HIS A 531 -43.59 -23.18 -27.17
C HIS A 531 -44.29 -22.82 -25.85
N PHE A 532 -44.40 -21.54 -25.53
CA PHE A 532 -45.02 -21.07 -24.29
C PHE A 532 -46.54 -20.97 -24.31
N GLU A 533 -47.12 -20.73 -25.47
CA GLU A 533 -48.55 -20.56 -25.61
C GLU A 533 -49.28 -21.80 -26.15
N GLY A 534 -48.52 -22.86 -26.43
CA GLY A 534 -49.04 -24.14 -26.90
C GLY A 534 -49.51 -24.14 -28.36
N ASP A 535 -49.15 -23.14 -29.16
CA ASP A 535 -49.39 -23.12 -30.61
C ASP A 535 -48.44 -24.09 -31.32
N THR A 536 -48.94 -25.17 -31.86
CA THR A 536 -48.16 -26.22 -32.52
C THR A 536 -48.35 -26.25 -34.04
N GLN A 537 -48.87 -25.18 -34.64
CA GLN A 537 -49.22 -25.19 -36.06
C GLN A 537 -48.01 -25.36 -36.99
N TRP A 538 -46.86 -24.79 -36.66
CA TRP A 538 -45.67 -24.87 -37.49
C TRP A 538 -45.04 -26.28 -37.55
N TYR A 539 -45.18 -27.11 -36.52
CA TYR A 539 -44.77 -28.51 -36.58
C TYR A 539 -45.65 -29.34 -37.51
N LYS A 540 -46.83 -28.85 -37.84
CA LYS A 540 -47.78 -29.53 -38.71
C LYS A 540 -47.61 -29.11 -40.18
N ALA A 541 -46.79 -28.11 -40.45
CA ALA A 541 -46.51 -27.70 -41.83
C ALA A 541 -45.85 -28.88 -42.56
N LYS A 542 -46.45 -29.32 -43.65
CA LYS A 542 -46.00 -30.44 -44.46
C LYS A 542 -45.24 -29.98 -45.70
N THR A 543 -45.35 -28.71 -46.02
CA THR A 543 -44.68 -28.08 -47.17
C THR A 543 -44.03 -26.79 -46.74
N ASN A 544 -43.03 -26.35 -47.53
CA ASN A 544 -42.37 -25.06 -47.28
C ASN A 544 -43.33 -23.90 -47.38
N GLU A 545 -44.34 -23.98 -48.25
CA GLU A 545 -45.37 -22.94 -48.37
C GLU A 545 -46.24 -22.79 -47.08
N GLU A 546 -46.59 -23.92 -46.45
CA GLU A 546 -47.33 -23.89 -45.19
C GLU A 546 -46.48 -23.32 -44.04
N LEU A 547 -45.16 -23.61 -44.06
CA LEU A 547 -44.20 -23.07 -43.11
C LEU A 547 -44.00 -21.56 -43.31
N LEU A 548 -43.82 -21.11 -44.52
CA LEU A 548 -43.68 -19.69 -44.89
C LEU A 548 -44.93 -18.89 -44.50
N LEU A 549 -46.12 -19.41 -44.77
CA LEU A 549 -47.39 -18.79 -44.37
C LEU A 549 -47.50 -18.61 -42.84
N TYR A 550 -46.92 -19.55 -42.08
CA TYR A 550 -46.82 -19.43 -40.63
C TYR A 550 -45.80 -18.37 -40.19
N LEU A 551 -44.62 -18.39 -40.79
CA LEU A 551 -43.51 -17.47 -40.50
C LEU A 551 -43.86 -16.01 -40.86
N ASN A 552 -44.68 -15.81 -41.93
CA ASN A 552 -45.15 -14.49 -42.33
C ASN A 552 -45.95 -13.78 -41.21
N LYS A 553 -46.56 -14.51 -40.29
CA LYS A 553 -47.22 -13.93 -39.11
C LYS A 553 -46.26 -13.21 -38.16
N PHE A 554 -44.98 -13.54 -38.27
CA PHE A 554 -43.89 -12.97 -37.48
C PHE A 554 -42.96 -12.09 -38.32
N ASN A 555 -43.45 -11.61 -39.50
CA ASN A 555 -42.69 -10.77 -40.43
C ASN A 555 -41.40 -11.43 -40.98
N ILE A 556 -41.44 -12.75 -41.16
CA ILE A 556 -40.36 -13.51 -41.84
C ILE A 556 -40.88 -13.90 -43.20
N TYR A 557 -40.29 -13.33 -44.26
CA TYR A 557 -40.69 -13.54 -45.66
C TYR A 557 -39.59 -14.31 -46.42
N GLU A 558 -39.98 -15.00 -47.50
CA GLU A 558 -39.06 -15.79 -48.33
C GLU A 558 -37.98 -14.92 -48.98
N GLU A 559 -38.30 -13.70 -49.34
CA GLU A 559 -37.40 -12.69 -49.88
C GLU A 559 -36.30 -12.29 -48.92
N ASP A 560 -36.54 -12.41 -47.59
CA ASP A 560 -35.56 -12.11 -46.54
C ASP A 560 -34.55 -13.26 -46.38
N LEU A 561 -34.89 -14.47 -46.79
CA LEU A 561 -34.02 -15.64 -46.67
C LEU A 561 -33.02 -15.76 -47.84
N ASP A 562 -33.34 -15.17 -49.02
CA ASP A 562 -32.52 -15.23 -50.23
C ASP A 562 -31.66 -13.97 -50.45
N ASN A 563 -31.88 -12.88 -49.71
CA ASN A 563 -31.13 -11.64 -49.87
C ASN A 563 -29.75 -11.72 -49.13
N ASN A 564 -28.83 -12.41 -49.76
CA ASN A 564 -27.39 -12.30 -49.44
C ASN A 564 -26.72 -11.25 -50.36
N GLU A 565 -27.40 -10.20 -50.77
CA GLU A 565 -26.76 -9.05 -51.39
C GLU A 565 -26.27 -8.13 -50.25
N GLU A 566 -25.00 -8.23 -49.89
CA GLU A 566 -24.31 -7.23 -49.09
C GLU A 566 -24.52 -5.88 -49.76
N GLU A 567 -25.19 -4.93 -49.10
CA GLU A 567 -25.21 -3.53 -49.53
C GLU A 567 -23.77 -3.07 -49.68
N THR A 568 -23.34 -2.88 -50.94
CA THR A 568 -21.98 -2.40 -51.19
C THR A 568 -21.86 -0.93 -50.80
N PHE A 569 -20.65 -0.46 -50.56
CA PHE A 569 -20.43 0.97 -50.29
C PHE A 569 -20.97 1.89 -51.39
N TYR A 570 -21.02 1.41 -52.62
CA TYR A 570 -21.62 2.11 -53.77
C TYR A 570 -23.12 2.24 -53.64
N ASP A 571 -23.78 1.22 -53.11
CA ASP A 571 -25.25 1.24 -52.86
C ASP A 571 -25.61 2.22 -51.76
N ILE A 572 -24.84 2.25 -50.67
CA ILE A 572 -24.99 3.19 -49.54
C ILE A 572 -24.80 4.64 -50.03
N LEU A 573 -23.87 4.88 -50.91
CA LEU A 573 -23.60 6.21 -51.49
C LEU A 573 -24.55 6.57 -52.63
N GLY A 574 -25.30 5.59 -53.16
CA GLY A 574 -26.17 5.75 -54.32
C GLY A 574 -25.38 6.08 -55.59
N LEU A 575 -24.29 5.37 -55.82
CA LEU A 575 -23.37 5.59 -56.92
C LEU A 575 -23.22 4.30 -57.74
N PRO A 576 -23.06 4.37 -59.07
CA PRO A 576 -22.73 3.21 -59.90
C PRO A 576 -21.26 2.78 -59.68
N LEU A 577 -20.91 1.52 -60.01
CA LEU A 577 -19.62 0.91 -59.73
C LEU A 577 -18.43 1.50 -60.54
N ASP A 578 -18.69 2.33 -61.55
CA ASP A 578 -17.71 2.88 -62.49
C ASP A 578 -17.35 4.36 -62.24
N VAL A 579 -17.67 4.91 -61.06
CA VAL A 579 -17.42 6.32 -60.72
C VAL A 579 -15.98 6.57 -60.25
N SER A 580 -15.55 7.80 -60.43
CA SER A 580 -14.22 8.21 -60.00
C SER A 580 -14.13 8.39 -58.46
N THR A 581 -12.92 8.23 -57.91
CA THR A 581 -12.64 8.43 -56.46
C THR A 581 -13.02 9.83 -55.96
N GLU A 582 -13.00 10.85 -56.84
CA GLU A 582 -13.40 12.21 -56.50
C GLU A 582 -14.91 12.34 -56.34
N GLU A 583 -15.68 11.69 -57.17
CA GLU A 583 -17.14 11.65 -57.10
C GLU A 583 -17.62 10.88 -55.86
N ILE A 584 -16.95 9.78 -55.51
CA ILE A 584 -17.22 9.04 -54.28
C ILE A 584 -17.02 9.95 -53.04
N LYS A 585 -15.89 10.66 -52.98
CA LYS A 585 -15.59 11.59 -51.86
C LYS A 585 -16.56 12.77 -51.80
N ASP A 586 -16.97 13.29 -52.95
CA ASP A 586 -17.89 14.44 -52.97
C ASP A 586 -19.32 14.02 -52.56
N ARG A 587 -19.76 12.85 -53.00
CA ARG A 587 -21.05 12.28 -52.62
C ARG A 587 -21.10 11.91 -51.14
N GLY A 588 -20.07 11.23 -50.62
CA GLY A 588 -19.95 10.91 -49.20
C GLY A 588 -19.98 12.15 -48.32
N ARG A 589 -19.25 13.22 -48.67
CA ARG A 589 -19.27 14.49 -47.94
C ARG A 589 -20.65 15.18 -47.96
N LYS A 590 -21.39 15.10 -49.07
CA LYS A 590 -22.73 15.66 -49.16
C LYS A 590 -23.72 14.90 -48.28
N LEU A 591 -23.68 13.58 -48.32
CA LEU A 591 -24.55 12.73 -47.51
C LEU A 591 -24.24 12.85 -46.01
N LEU A 592 -22.95 12.88 -45.59
CA LEU A 592 -22.57 13.12 -44.20
C LEU A 592 -23.05 14.47 -43.68
N LYS A 593 -23.05 15.52 -44.54
CA LYS A 593 -23.63 16.84 -44.16
C LYS A 593 -25.13 16.79 -44.07
N GLU A 594 -25.81 15.98 -44.90
CA GLU A 594 -27.26 15.85 -44.91
C GLU A 594 -27.78 15.09 -43.68
N TYR A 595 -27.09 13.99 -43.30
CA TYR A 595 -27.48 13.15 -42.16
C TYR A 595 -26.80 13.53 -40.86
N HIS A 596 -26.04 14.64 -40.79
CA HIS A 596 -25.35 15.08 -39.60
C HIS A 596 -26.32 15.41 -38.46
N PRO A 597 -26.07 14.93 -37.23
CA PRO A 597 -26.93 15.13 -36.06
C PRO A 597 -27.32 16.58 -35.79
N ASP A 598 -26.38 17.52 -35.99
CA ASP A 598 -26.64 18.95 -35.74
C ASP A 598 -27.61 19.61 -36.72
N LYS A 599 -27.81 19.04 -37.92
CA LYS A 599 -28.68 19.60 -38.92
C LYS A 599 -30.11 19.03 -38.87
N ARG A 600 -30.30 17.85 -38.31
CA ARG A 600 -31.61 17.16 -38.21
C ARG A 600 -32.05 16.99 -36.74
N LYS A 601 -31.84 17.99 -35.91
CA LYS A 601 -32.18 17.94 -34.47
C LYS A 601 -33.61 17.49 -34.15
N ASP A 602 -34.57 17.80 -34.99
CA ASP A 602 -35.98 17.48 -34.76
C ASP A 602 -36.43 16.15 -35.43
N GLU A 603 -35.61 15.58 -36.33
CA GLU A 603 -35.94 14.36 -37.09
C GLU A 603 -34.92 13.23 -36.85
N TYR A 604 -33.93 13.44 -35.96
CA TYR A 604 -32.88 12.45 -35.72
C TYR A 604 -33.43 11.29 -34.89
N ASN A 605 -33.57 10.15 -35.54
CA ASN A 605 -34.07 8.90 -34.95
C ASN A 605 -33.06 7.76 -35.20
N ALA A 606 -33.36 6.55 -34.72
CA ALA A 606 -32.47 5.40 -34.87
C ALA A 606 -32.06 5.11 -36.32
N ASN A 607 -33.00 5.27 -37.28
CA ASN A 607 -32.72 5.00 -38.70
C ASN A 607 -31.83 6.07 -39.33
N THR A 608 -31.95 7.35 -38.95
CA THR A 608 -31.05 8.41 -39.43
C THR A 608 -29.69 8.32 -38.83
N ALA A 609 -29.56 7.83 -37.57
CA ALA A 609 -28.30 7.54 -36.93
C ALA A 609 -27.56 6.38 -37.63
N ASP A 610 -28.26 5.29 -37.92
CA ASP A 610 -27.72 4.14 -38.61
C ASP A 610 -27.21 4.53 -40.01
N MET A 611 -28.02 5.31 -40.80
CA MET A 611 -27.62 5.80 -42.11
C MET A 611 -26.40 6.72 -42.02
N PHE A 612 -26.27 7.58 -41.02
CA PHE A 612 -25.09 8.41 -40.84
C PHE A 612 -23.82 7.57 -40.63
N TYR A 613 -23.89 6.54 -39.76
CA TYR A 613 -22.76 5.64 -39.51
C TYR A 613 -22.40 4.82 -40.76
N LYS A 614 -23.36 4.28 -41.50
CA LYS A 614 -23.12 3.57 -42.76
C LYS A 614 -22.41 4.44 -43.80
N ILE A 615 -22.85 5.71 -43.94
CA ILE A 615 -22.20 6.66 -44.87
C ILE A 615 -20.79 7.05 -44.35
N TYR A 616 -20.56 7.10 -43.06
CA TYR A 616 -19.26 7.42 -42.49
C TYR A 616 -18.25 6.28 -42.68
N GLU A 617 -18.68 5.04 -42.62
CA GLU A 617 -17.87 3.85 -42.85
C GLU A 617 -17.61 3.59 -44.37
N ALA A 618 -18.55 3.92 -45.21
CA ALA A 618 -18.41 3.84 -46.68
C ALA A 618 -17.47 4.92 -47.22
#